data_df61bfb53a8c89b66b6d4187b4dcb552
#
_entry.id   df61bfb53a8c89b66b6d4187b4dcb552
#
_cell.length_a   1.000
_cell.length_b   1.000
_cell.length_c   1.000
_cell.angle_alpha   90.00
_cell.angle_beta   90.00
_cell.angle_gamma   90.00
#
_symmetry.space_group_name_H-M   'P 1'
#
loop_
_entity.id
_entity.type
_entity.pdbx_description
1 polymer ?
#
loop_
_entity_poly.entity_id
_entity_poly.type
_entity_poly.pdbx_seq_one_letter_code
_entity_poly.pdbx_strand_id
1 'polypeptide(L)'
;MNVQIINKSKHLIPEYETALSAGMDLRTNIEDSITLKPLERAIVKTGLFIALPAGLEAQVRPRSGLAAKKGITVLNSPGTVDADYRGEIGVILVNLSNDNFIVQDGERVAQLVIAKHERVTWQEVEVLNETERGSGGFGSTGI
;
A
#
# COMPACT_ATOMS: atom_id res chain seq x y z
N MET A 1 -16.70 -11.83 -5.77
CA MET A 1 -15.66 -11.57 -6.80
C MET A 1 -14.44 -12.40 -6.45
N ASN A 2 -13.80 -13.04 -7.43
CA ASN A 2 -12.62 -13.86 -7.20
C ASN A 2 -11.39 -13.19 -7.81
N VAL A 3 -10.29 -13.14 -7.05
CA VAL A 3 -8.98 -12.69 -7.49
C VAL A 3 -8.04 -13.89 -7.45
N GLN A 4 -7.31 -14.13 -8.54
CA GLN A 4 -6.33 -15.21 -8.59
C GLN A 4 -5.09 -14.80 -7.80
N ILE A 5 -4.55 -15.73 -7.00
CA ILE A 5 -3.35 -15.53 -6.19
C ILE A 5 -2.41 -16.72 -6.31
N ILE A 6 -1.12 -16.45 -6.43
CA ILE A 6 -0.05 -17.44 -6.23
C ILE A 6 0.62 -17.09 -4.91
N ASN A 7 0.66 -18.04 -3.99
CA ASN A 7 1.38 -17.94 -2.73
C ASN A 7 2.65 -18.78 -2.79
N LYS A 8 3.80 -18.12 -2.85
CA LYS A 8 5.14 -18.74 -2.72
C LYS A 8 5.76 -18.48 -1.34
N SER A 9 4.98 -17.89 -0.42
CA SER A 9 5.46 -17.63 0.92
C SER A 9 5.34 -18.87 1.82
N LYS A 10 5.97 -18.80 2.98
CA LYS A 10 5.84 -19.78 4.08
C LYS A 10 4.56 -19.55 4.90
N HIS A 11 3.79 -18.51 4.60
CA HIS A 11 2.66 -18.03 5.39
C HIS A 11 1.34 -18.24 4.67
N LEU A 12 0.24 -18.14 5.41
CA LEU A 12 -1.11 -18.22 4.86
C LEU A 12 -1.38 -17.02 3.93
N ILE A 13 -2.28 -17.21 2.97
CA ILE A 13 -2.77 -16.11 2.14
C ILE A 13 -3.44 -15.05 3.03
N PRO A 14 -3.41 -13.75 2.64
CA PRO A 14 -4.09 -12.70 3.37
C PRO A 14 -5.60 -12.94 3.47
N GLU A 15 -6.17 -12.68 4.64
CA GLU A 15 -7.59 -12.79 4.91
C GLU A 15 -8.11 -11.50 5.57
N TYR A 16 -9.41 -11.25 5.44
CA TYR A 16 -10.08 -10.18 6.17
C TYR A 16 -10.28 -10.60 7.62
N GLU A 17 -9.76 -9.85 8.58
CA GLU A 17 -9.87 -10.16 10.01
C GLU A 17 -11.32 -10.12 10.52
N THR A 18 -12.17 -9.29 9.91
CA THR A 18 -13.60 -9.18 10.25
C THR A 18 -14.44 -9.08 8.98
N ALA A 19 -15.74 -9.36 9.10
CA ALA A 19 -16.67 -9.29 7.97
C ALA A 19 -16.79 -7.90 7.31
N LEU A 20 -16.37 -6.83 8.00
CA LEU A 20 -16.43 -5.46 7.50
C LEU A 20 -15.03 -4.84 7.29
N SER A 21 -13.97 -5.62 7.42
CA SER A 21 -12.61 -5.15 7.12
C SER A 21 -12.48 -4.82 5.64
N ALA A 22 -11.85 -3.70 5.32
CA ALA A 22 -11.53 -3.31 3.95
C ALA A 22 -10.13 -3.79 3.51
N GLY A 23 -9.22 -4.01 4.46
CA GLY A 23 -7.84 -4.42 4.21
C GLY A 23 -7.54 -5.81 4.78
N MET A 24 -6.61 -6.48 4.13
CA MET A 24 -6.03 -7.76 4.55
C MET A 24 -4.56 -7.53 4.91
N ASP A 25 -4.09 -8.05 6.03
CA ASP A 25 -2.70 -7.89 6.45
C ASP A 25 -1.73 -8.59 5.49
N LEU A 26 -0.66 -7.89 5.11
CA LEU A 26 0.46 -8.43 4.36
C LEU A 26 1.59 -8.80 5.32
N ARG A 27 2.02 -10.06 5.23
CA ARG A 27 3.16 -10.58 5.99
C ARG A 27 4.43 -10.56 5.17
N THR A 28 5.53 -10.38 5.87
CA THR A 28 6.87 -10.54 5.30
C THR A 28 7.15 -12.00 4.97
N ASN A 29 7.89 -12.25 3.89
CA ASN A 29 8.43 -13.55 3.53
C ASN A 29 9.92 -13.37 3.20
N ILE A 30 10.74 -13.43 4.24
CA ILE A 30 12.19 -13.16 4.18
C ILE A 30 12.96 -14.30 4.86
N GLU A 31 14.19 -14.52 4.45
CA GLU A 31 15.06 -15.52 5.09
C GLU A 31 15.74 -14.94 6.33
N ASP A 32 16.34 -13.77 6.20
CA ASP A 32 17.04 -13.07 7.27
C ASP A 32 16.27 -11.82 7.68
N SER A 33 16.34 -11.47 8.97
CA SER A 33 15.77 -10.23 9.47
C SER A 33 16.42 -9.00 8.81
N ILE A 34 15.61 -7.95 8.61
CA ILE A 34 16.05 -6.69 8.03
C ILE A 34 16.07 -5.64 9.13
N THR A 35 17.21 -5.02 9.40
CA THR A 35 17.31 -3.88 10.30
C THR A 35 17.16 -2.59 9.52
N LEU A 36 16.15 -1.79 9.85
CA LEU A 36 15.95 -0.43 9.34
C LEU A 36 16.39 0.57 10.40
N LYS A 37 17.50 1.24 10.18
CA LYS A 37 17.90 2.39 10.98
C LYS A 37 16.96 3.59 10.72
N PRO A 38 17.00 4.64 11.56
CA PRO A 38 16.27 5.88 11.28
C PRO A 38 16.48 6.36 9.84
N LEU A 39 15.36 6.69 9.14
CA LEU A 39 15.30 7.14 7.75
C LEU A 39 15.73 6.10 6.69
N GLU A 40 16.09 4.89 7.08
CA GLU A 40 16.34 3.81 6.13
C GLU A 40 15.03 3.22 5.60
N ARG A 41 15.09 2.69 4.37
CA ARG A 41 14.01 2.00 3.69
C ARG A 41 14.49 0.69 3.08
N ALA A 42 13.57 -0.26 2.95
CA ALA A 42 13.82 -1.51 2.24
C ALA A 42 12.55 -1.99 1.54
N ILE A 43 12.71 -2.71 0.44
CA ILE A 43 11.62 -3.46 -0.18
C ILE A 43 11.57 -4.82 0.51
N VAL A 44 10.46 -5.07 1.20
CA VAL A 44 10.22 -6.34 1.90
C VAL A 44 9.34 -7.22 1.04
N LYS A 45 9.76 -8.45 0.83
CA LYS A 45 9.05 -9.44 0.02
C LYS A 45 7.87 -10.04 0.79
N THR A 46 6.82 -10.41 0.06
CA THR A 46 5.63 -11.08 0.62
C THR A 46 5.44 -12.51 0.11
N GLY A 47 6.11 -12.89 -0.97
CA GLY A 47 5.92 -14.17 -1.65
C GLY A 47 4.59 -14.28 -2.40
N LEU A 48 3.83 -13.18 -2.52
CA LEU A 48 2.49 -13.15 -3.10
C LEU A 48 2.50 -12.53 -4.50
N PHE A 49 1.73 -13.14 -5.41
CA PHE A 49 1.50 -12.67 -6.79
C PHE A 49 0.01 -12.74 -7.06
N ILE A 50 -0.57 -11.68 -7.60
CA ILE A 50 -2.01 -11.60 -7.87
C ILE A 50 -2.30 -11.25 -9.32
N ALA A 51 -3.50 -11.62 -9.78
CA ALA A 51 -4.05 -11.18 -11.05
C ALA A 51 -5.43 -10.59 -10.82
N LEU A 52 -5.51 -9.27 -10.89
CA LEU A 52 -6.75 -8.54 -10.68
C LEU A 52 -7.58 -8.50 -11.98
N PRO A 53 -8.91 -8.57 -11.88
CA PRO A 53 -9.79 -8.21 -12.98
C PRO A 53 -9.61 -6.74 -13.39
N ALA A 54 -9.85 -6.44 -14.68
CA ALA A 54 -9.85 -5.08 -15.19
C ALA A 54 -10.83 -4.17 -14.39
N GLY A 55 -10.46 -2.92 -14.16
CA GLY A 55 -11.21 -1.96 -13.36
C GLY A 55 -10.97 -2.06 -11.85
N LEU A 56 -10.05 -2.93 -11.43
CA LEU A 56 -9.59 -3.01 -10.05
C LEU A 56 -8.10 -2.67 -9.96
N GLU A 57 -7.72 -2.13 -8.83
CA GLU A 57 -6.36 -2.01 -8.34
C GLU A 57 -6.22 -2.68 -6.97
N ALA A 58 -5.03 -3.05 -6.58
CA ALA A 58 -4.73 -3.31 -5.19
C ALA A 58 -3.83 -2.20 -4.65
N GLN A 59 -4.09 -1.78 -3.42
CA GLN A 59 -3.32 -0.75 -2.74
C GLN A 59 -2.58 -1.34 -1.56
N VAL A 60 -1.28 -1.14 -1.52
CA VAL A 60 -0.44 -1.44 -0.36
C VAL A 60 -0.44 -0.21 0.54
N ARG A 61 -1.07 -0.36 1.71
CA ARG A 61 -1.24 0.73 2.70
C ARG A 61 -0.52 0.38 4.00
N PRO A 62 -0.07 1.40 4.77
CA PRO A 62 0.52 1.16 6.08
C PRO A 62 -0.50 0.61 7.08
N ARG A 63 0.02 0.00 8.13
CA ARG A 63 -0.75 -0.40 9.31
C ARG A 63 -0.68 0.70 10.37
N SER A 64 -1.85 1.11 10.86
CA SER A 64 -1.95 2.19 11.87
C SER A 64 -1.16 1.90 13.15
N GLY A 65 -1.14 0.64 13.59
CA GLY A 65 -0.40 0.24 14.78
C GLY A 65 1.12 0.38 14.66
N LEU A 66 1.69 0.04 13.49
CA LEU A 66 3.11 0.23 13.22
C LEU A 66 3.45 1.71 13.07
N ALA A 67 2.61 2.46 12.36
CA ALA A 67 2.80 3.90 12.17
C ALA A 67 2.79 4.63 13.52
N ALA A 68 1.76 4.42 14.34
CA ALA A 68 1.58 5.14 15.59
C ALA A 68 2.59 4.74 16.68
N LYS A 69 2.93 3.43 16.79
CA LYS A 69 3.75 2.93 17.91
C LYS A 69 5.23 2.82 17.58
N LYS A 70 5.58 2.69 16.31
CA LYS A 70 6.95 2.39 15.87
C LYS A 70 7.48 3.37 14.83
N GLY A 71 6.65 4.28 14.30
CA GLY A 71 7.05 5.21 13.24
C GLY A 71 7.40 4.51 11.92
N ILE A 72 6.89 3.29 11.71
CA ILE A 72 7.13 2.52 10.48
C ILE A 72 5.94 2.69 9.55
N THR A 73 6.21 3.01 8.31
CA THR A 73 5.17 3.21 7.29
C THR A 73 5.60 2.68 5.94
N VAL A 74 4.68 2.70 4.98
CA VAL A 74 4.94 2.38 3.57
C VAL A 74 5.30 3.68 2.86
N LEU A 75 6.51 3.74 2.30
CA LEU A 75 7.08 4.97 1.75
C LEU A 75 6.27 5.54 0.58
N ASN A 76 5.78 4.69 -0.32
CA ASN A 76 4.97 5.06 -1.48
C ASN A 76 3.46 4.92 -1.21
N SER A 77 3.01 5.22 -0.02
CA SER A 77 1.61 5.03 0.39
C SER A 77 0.66 6.07 -0.23
N PRO A 78 -0.46 5.61 -0.85
CA PRO A 78 -0.80 4.21 -1.13
C PRO A 78 0.02 3.65 -2.30
N GLY A 79 0.62 2.48 -2.12
CA GLY A 79 1.31 1.78 -3.20
C GLY A 79 0.31 1.16 -4.18
N THR A 80 0.43 1.42 -5.46
CA THR A 80 -0.49 0.92 -6.49
C THR A 80 0.03 -0.39 -7.08
N VAL A 81 -0.85 -1.38 -7.14
CA VAL A 81 -0.64 -2.64 -7.87
C VAL A 81 -1.70 -2.72 -8.98
N ASP A 82 -1.25 -2.58 -10.21
CA ASP A 82 -2.10 -2.56 -11.39
C ASP A 82 -2.68 -3.95 -11.71
N ALA A 83 -3.82 -3.97 -12.41
CA ALA A 83 -4.49 -5.23 -12.75
C ALA A 83 -3.66 -6.16 -13.64
N ASP A 84 -2.78 -5.63 -14.46
CA ASP A 84 -1.87 -6.35 -15.35
C ASP A 84 -0.48 -6.62 -14.75
N TYR A 85 -0.19 -6.16 -13.53
CA TYR A 85 1.05 -6.51 -12.84
C TYR A 85 1.06 -7.99 -12.46
N ARG A 86 2.16 -8.68 -12.76
CA ARG A 86 2.35 -10.12 -12.47
C ARG A 86 3.57 -10.40 -11.63
N GLY A 87 4.25 -9.36 -11.15
CA GLY A 87 5.39 -9.49 -10.25
C GLY A 87 4.96 -9.78 -8.82
N GLU A 88 5.96 -10.04 -7.97
CA GLU A 88 5.76 -10.21 -6.54
C GLU A 88 5.30 -8.90 -5.89
N ILE A 89 4.31 -8.97 -5.01
CA ILE A 89 3.92 -7.84 -4.17
C ILE A 89 5.04 -7.58 -3.17
N GLY A 90 5.70 -6.43 -3.31
CA GLY A 90 6.70 -5.93 -2.38
C GLY A 90 6.14 -4.78 -1.55
N VAL A 91 6.60 -4.66 -0.31
CA VAL A 91 6.26 -3.56 0.59
C VAL A 91 7.49 -2.69 0.79
N ILE A 92 7.43 -1.42 0.40
CA ILE A 92 8.52 -0.45 0.60
C ILE A 92 8.34 0.16 1.99
N LEU A 93 9.00 -0.42 3.00
CA LEU A 93 8.99 0.12 4.36
C LEU A 93 10.01 1.24 4.53
N VAL A 94 9.66 2.22 5.33
CA VAL A 94 10.57 3.27 5.80
C VAL A 94 10.42 3.43 7.31
N ASN A 95 11.55 3.65 7.99
CA ASN A 95 11.60 3.92 9.42
C ASN A 95 11.72 5.43 9.66
N LEU A 96 10.65 6.05 10.16
CA LEU A 96 10.58 7.47 10.51
C LEU A 96 10.73 7.71 12.02
N SER A 97 11.13 6.67 12.77
CA SER A 97 11.45 6.80 14.22
C SER A 97 12.93 7.14 14.44
N ASN A 98 13.30 7.36 15.70
CA ASN A 98 14.69 7.58 16.11
C ASN A 98 15.42 6.29 16.51
N ASP A 99 14.72 5.14 16.51
CA ASP A 99 15.26 3.86 16.95
C ASP A 99 15.37 2.90 15.76
N ASN A 100 16.26 1.92 15.86
CA ASN A 100 16.32 0.84 14.90
C ASN A 100 15.05 0.00 14.96
N PHE A 101 14.52 -0.38 13.81
CA PHE A 101 13.41 -1.33 13.68
C PHE A 101 13.88 -2.59 12.98
N ILE A 102 13.62 -3.74 13.59
CA ILE A 102 13.98 -5.05 13.03
C ILE A 102 12.72 -5.69 12.48
N VAL A 103 12.71 -5.92 11.18
CA VAL A 103 11.65 -6.64 10.46
C VAL A 103 11.97 -8.13 10.51
N GLN A 104 11.05 -8.92 11.07
CA GLN A 104 11.17 -10.38 11.14
C GLN A 104 10.32 -11.06 10.05
N ASP A 105 10.65 -12.34 9.74
CA ASP A 105 9.80 -13.14 8.86
C ASP A 105 8.41 -13.36 9.49
N GLY A 106 7.37 -13.31 8.65
CA GLY A 106 5.97 -13.49 9.07
C GLY A 106 5.32 -12.28 9.75
N GLU A 107 6.05 -11.18 9.98
CA GLU A 107 5.46 -9.97 10.55
C GLU A 107 4.45 -9.32 9.60
N ARG A 108 3.38 -8.80 10.18
CA ARG A 108 2.36 -8.01 9.47
C ARG A 108 2.84 -6.57 9.34
N VAL A 109 3.36 -6.22 8.17
CA VAL A 109 4.04 -4.91 7.95
C VAL A 109 3.21 -3.90 7.16
N ALA A 110 2.21 -4.36 6.44
CA ALA A 110 1.32 -3.54 5.63
C ALA A 110 -0.07 -4.18 5.56
N GLN A 111 -0.98 -3.54 4.83
CA GLN A 111 -2.27 -4.12 4.46
C GLN A 111 -2.53 -3.94 2.98
N LEU A 112 -3.23 -4.91 2.39
CA LEU A 112 -3.68 -4.89 1.00
C LEU A 112 -5.16 -4.55 0.94
N VAL A 113 -5.52 -3.55 0.15
CA VAL A 113 -6.91 -3.13 -0.09
C VAL A 113 -7.21 -3.24 -1.58
N ILE A 114 -8.28 -3.95 -1.92
CA ILE A 114 -8.76 -4.04 -3.30
C ILE A 114 -9.78 -2.94 -3.53
N ALA A 115 -9.57 -2.12 -4.57
CA ALA A 115 -10.43 -0.99 -4.88
C ALA A 115 -10.81 -0.96 -6.37
N LYS A 116 -11.96 -0.38 -6.67
CA LYS A 116 -12.31 0.02 -8.04
C LYS A 116 -11.63 1.32 -8.39
N HIS A 117 -11.28 1.48 -9.65
CA HIS A 117 -10.76 2.74 -10.17
C HIS A 117 -11.40 3.09 -11.51
N GLU A 118 -11.42 4.38 -11.82
CA GLU A 118 -11.86 4.88 -13.11
C GLU A 118 -10.64 5.17 -14.01
N ARG A 119 -10.83 4.97 -15.31
CA ARG A 119 -9.86 5.39 -16.32
C ARG A 119 -10.45 6.55 -17.12
N VAL A 120 -9.68 7.59 -17.26
CA VAL A 120 -10.09 8.79 -18.00
C VAL A 120 -9.29 8.94 -19.29
N THR A 121 -9.90 9.62 -20.26
CA THR A 121 -9.21 10.12 -21.45
C THR A 121 -9.14 11.63 -21.32
N TRP A 122 -7.95 12.18 -21.46
CA TRP A 122 -7.76 13.63 -21.40
C TRP A 122 -8.31 14.30 -22.63
N GLN A 123 -9.05 15.39 -22.42
CA GLN A 123 -9.41 16.34 -23.45
C GLN A 123 -8.66 17.63 -23.14
N GLU A 124 -7.64 17.95 -23.94
CA GLU A 124 -6.89 19.18 -23.80
C GLU A 124 -7.74 20.37 -24.20
N VAL A 125 -7.80 21.39 -23.34
CA VAL A 125 -8.55 22.61 -23.54
C VAL A 125 -7.67 23.79 -23.08
N GLU A 126 -7.91 24.98 -23.65
CA GLU A 126 -7.18 26.18 -23.25
C GLU A 126 -7.73 26.80 -21.97
N VAL A 127 -9.02 26.61 -21.69
CA VAL A 127 -9.71 27.25 -20.56
C VAL A 127 -10.62 26.21 -19.88
N LEU A 128 -10.59 26.14 -18.56
CA LEU A 128 -11.55 25.39 -17.75
C LEU A 128 -12.74 26.26 -17.37
N ASN A 129 -13.89 25.63 -17.12
CA ASN A 129 -15.07 26.36 -16.64
C ASN A 129 -14.79 26.99 -15.27
N GLU A 130 -15.41 28.15 -15.02
CA GLU A 130 -15.33 28.83 -13.74
C GLU A 130 -16.16 28.11 -12.66
N THR A 131 -15.69 28.19 -11.42
CA THR A 131 -16.40 27.69 -10.24
C THR A 131 -16.31 28.69 -9.10
N GLU A 132 -17.20 28.61 -8.13
CA GLU A 132 -17.19 29.46 -6.93
C GLU A 132 -15.86 29.38 -6.16
N ARG A 133 -15.24 28.19 -6.11
CA ARG A 133 -13.94 27.99 -5.49
C ARG A 133 -12.77 28.55 -6.30
N GLY A 134 -12.89 28.58 -7.61
CA GLY A 134 -11.82 29.02 -8.53
C GLY A 134 -10.51 28.28 -8.27
N SER A 135 -9.42 29.01 -8.17
CA SER A 135 -8.07 28.51 -7.89
C SER A 135 -7.75 28.37 -6.39
N GLY A 136 -8.70 28.57 -5.49
CA GLY A 136 -8.51 28.49 -4.06
C GLY A 136 -8.09 27.10 -3.58
N GLY A 137 -6.95 27.02 -2.90
CA GLY A 137 -6.38 25.77 -2.35
C GLY A 137 -5.37 26.09 -1.25
N PHE A 138 -4.69 25.04 -0.74
CA PHE A 138 -3.62 25.16 0.27
C PHE A 138 -4.03 25.96 1.54
N GLY A 139 -5.26 25.74 2.03
CA GLY A 139 -5.77 26.45 3.19
C GLY A 139 -6.42 27.80 2.90
N SER A 140 -6.84 28.06 1.66
CA SER A 140 -7.53 29.31 1.27
C SER A 140 -8.84 29.58 2.02
N THR A 141 -9.40 28.57 2.73
CA THR A 141 -10.59 28.69 3.58
C THR A 141 -10.27 29.05 5.03
N GLY A 142 -9.03 29.34 5.34
CA GLY A 142 -8.54 29.65 6.69
C GLY A 142 -8.01 28.44 7.46
N ILE A 143 -7.27 28.70 8.50
CA ILE A 143 -6.77 27.73 9.46
C ILE A 143 -7.65 27.81 10.71
#